data_b2be763395f9109caee158df153cf7fd
#
_entry.id   b2be763395f9109caee158df153cf7fd
#
_cell.length_a   1.000
_cell.length_b   1.000
_cell.length_c   1.000
_cell.angle_alpha   90.00
_cell.angle_beta   90.00
_cell.angle_gamma   90.00
#
_symmetry.space_group_name_H-M   'P 1'
#
loop_
_entity.id
_entity.type
_entity.pdbx_description
1 polymer ?
#
loop_
_entity_poly.entity_id
_entity_poly.type
_entity_poly.pdbx_seq_one_letter_code
_entity_poly.pdbx_strand_id
1 'polypeptide(L)'
;MNRFTPAKPAGARNVDEITGSRRLRRMRKADWSRRLVQENRLSVDDLIWPIFVIDGKNTREPIAAMPGVFRLTLDLAVKEAERAAKLGIPAIATFPNVEMGLRDQTGSHILDPENVINRATRAIKDAVPEIGIITDAALDPFTSHGHDGILRDGIIV
;
A
#
# COMPACT_ATOMS: atom_id res chain seq x y z
N MET A 1 22.67 -27.93 40.17
CA MET A 1 23.91 -27.11 40.21
C MET A 1 23.82 -26.05 39.11
N ASN A 2 23.54 -24.81 39.51
CA ASN A 2 23.55 -23.68 38.59
C ASN A 2 25.00 -23.24 38.37
N ARG A 3 25.52 -23.40 37.18
CA ARG A 3 26.81 -22.80 36.82
C ARG A 3 26.60 -21.30 36.54
N PHE A 4 27.05 -20.49 37.47
CA PHE A 4 27.21 -19.05 37.24
C PHE A 4 28.41 -18.83 36.32
N THR A 5 28.20 -18.33 35.11
CA THR A 5 29.29 -17.91 34.23
C THR A 5 29.60 -16.46 34.57
N PRO A 6 30.84 -16.08 34.91
CA PRO A 6 31.17 -14.70 35.26
C PRO A 6 31.06 -13.80 34.04
N ALA A 7 30.55 -12.56 34.25
CA ALA A 7 30.38 -11.55 33.22
C ALA A 7 31.71 -11.14 32.61
N LYS A 8 31.77 -11.06 31.28
CA LYS A 8 32.89 -10.46 30.53
C LYS A 8 33.03 -8.96 30.81
N PRO A 9 34.26 -8.42 30.87
CA PRO A 9 34.44 -6.98 31.11
C PRO A 9 33.87 -6.12 29.98
N ALA A 10 33.49 -4.89 30.32
CA ALA A 10 32.80 -3.93 29.52
C ALA A 10 33.49 -3.58 28.18
N GLY A 11 33.13 -4.31 27.15
CA GLY A 11 33.29 -3.94 25.75
C GLY A 11 31.93 -4.10 25.11
N ALA A 12 31.66 -3.46 24.00
CA ALA A 12 30.35 -3.36 23.34
C ALA A 12 29.45 -4.59 23.60
N ARG A 13 28.44 -4.40 24.41
CA ARG A 13 27.43 -5.44 24.70
C ARG A 13 26.66 -5.71 23.41
N ASN A 14 26.66 -6.94 22.93
CA ASN A 14 25.79 -7.29 21.83
C ASN A 14 24.32 -7.32 22.31
N VAL A 15 23.40 -7.31 21.37
CA VAL A 15 21.96 -7.28 21.70
C VAL A 15 21.53 -8.48 22.54
N ASP A 16 22.20 -9.63 22.38
CA ASP A 16 21.93 -10.86 23.14
C ASP A 16 22.38 -10.76 24.60
N GLU A 17 23.40 -9.94 24.90
CA GLU A 17 23.81 -9.63 26.28
C GLU A 17 22.83 -8.69 26.99
N ILE A 18 22.20 -7.76 26.25
CA ILE A 18 21.19 -6.82 26.78
C ILE A 18 19.87 -7.54 27.02
N THR A 19 19.46 -8.42 26.10
CA THR A 19 18.18 -9.14 26.17
C THR A 19 18.28 -10.48 26.89
N GLY A 20 19.49 -10.96 27.16
CA GLY A 20 19.80 -12.29 27.67
C GLY A 20 19.51 -13.38 26.64
N SER A 21 20.17 -14.51 26.75
CA SER A 21 19.93 -15.69 25.89
C SER A 21 18.53 -16.27 26.03
N ARG A 22 17.75 -15.79 27.00
CA ARG A 22 16.41 -16.28 27.31
C ARG A 22 15.39 -15.16 27.15
N ARG A 23 14.68 -15.13 26.01
CA ARG A 23 13.52 -14.26 25.82
C ARG A 23 12.38 -14.67 26.77
N LEU A 24 12.09 -13.85 27.76
CA LEU A 24 10.98 -14.06 28.66
C LEU A 24 9.67 -13.67 27.95
N ARG A 25 8.84 -14.68 27.66
CA ARG A 25 7.57 -14.48 26.93
C ARG A 25 6.33 -14.67 27.81
N ARG A 26 6.45 -14.48 29.10
CA ARG A 26 5.33 -14.70 30.08
C ARG A 26 4.09 -13.89 29.65
N MET A 27 4.27 -12.63 29.28
CA MET A 27 3.19 -11.74 28.86
C MET A 27 2.54 -12.13 27.52
N ARG A 28 3.16 -13.01 26.75
CA ARG A 28 2.63 -13.51 25.47
C ARG A 28 1.96 -14.87 25.56
N LYS A 29 1.98 -15.52 26.72
CA LYS A 29 1.51 -16.90 26.89
C LYS A 29 -0.01 -17.02 26.79
N ALA A 30 -0.74 -16.11 27.44
CA ALA A 30 -2.19 -16.12 27.52
C ALA A 30 -2.81 -14.92 26.79
N ASP A 31 -4.04 -15.05 26.32
CA ASP A 31 -4.75 -13.98 25.63
C ASP A 31 -4.93 -12.73 26.50
N TRP A 32 -5.41 -12.92 27.72
CA TRP A 32 -5.60 -11.81 28.67
C TRP A 32 -4.32 -11.02 28.92
N SER A 33 -3.17 -11.69 29.04
CA SER A 33 -1.89 -11.01 29.30
C SER A 33 -1.38 -10.27 28.06
N ARG A 34 -1.58 -10.83 26.85
CA ARG A 34 -1.28 -10.11 25.58
C ARG A 34 -2.11 -8.85 25.46
N ARG A 35 -3.42 -8.94 25.72
CA ARG A 35 -4.34 -7.79 25.68
C ARG A 35 -3.98 -6.71 26.69
N LEU A 36 -3.54 -7.11 27.89
CA LEU A 36 -3.17 -6.18 28.94
C LEU A 36 -1.93 -5.35 28.63
N VAL A 37 -0.93 -5.94 27.93
CA VAL A 37 0.34 -5.29 27.59
C VAL A 37 0.39 -4.81 26.13
N GLN A 38 -0.72 -4.82 25.44
CA GLN A 38 -0.82 -4.39 24.04
C GLN A 38 -0.67 -2.87 23.94
N GLU A 39 0.40 -2.43 23.30
CA GLU A 39 0.69 -1.01 23.08
C GLU A 39 -0.08 -0.45 21.89
N ASN A 40 -0.24 -1.26 20.84
CA ASN A 40 -0.94 -0.86 19.60
C ASN A 40 -2.21 -1.70 19.41
N ARG A 41 -3.26 -1.06 18.92
CA ARG A 41 -4.50 -1.74 18.51
C ARG A 41 -4.72 -1.43 17.03
N LEU A 42 -4.96 -2.47 16.24
CA LEU A 42 -5.38 -2.31 14.86
C LEU A 42 -6.91 -2.21 14.82
N SER A 43 -7.41 -1.14 14.24
CA SER A 43 -8.82 -0.93 13.94
C SER A 43 -9.01 -0.81 12.42
N VAL A 44 -10.25 -0.79 11.97
CA VAL A 44 -10.56 -0.54 10.57
C VAL A 44 -10.11 0.86 10.13
N ASP A 45 -10.07 1.82 11.06
CA ASP A 45 -9.65 3.21 10.81
C ASP A 45 -8.15 3.34 10.47
N ASP A 46 -7.37 2.29 10.73
CA ASP A 46 -5.95 2.23 10.38
C ASP A 46 -5.71 1.70 8.96
N LEU A 47 -6.77 1.35 8.22
CA LEU A 47 -6.66 0.70 6.92
C LEU A 47 -6.86 1.69 5.76
N ILE A 48 -6.05 1.50 4.71
CA ILE A 48 -6.22 2.11 3.40
C ILE A 48 -6.32 0.97 2.39
N TRP A 49 -7.38 0.95 1.58
CA TRP A 49 -7.56 -0.11 0.58
C TRP A 49 -6.97 0.30 -0.77
N PRO A 50 -5.92 -0.39 -1.27
CA PRO A 50 -5.37 -0.09 -2.60
C PRO A 50 -6.26 -0.64 -3.72
N ILE A 51 -6.50 0.18 -4.76
CA ILE A 51 -7.28 -0.18 -5.95
C ILE A 51 -6.46 0.18 -7.20
N PHE A 52 -6.23 -0.80 -8.06
CA PHE A 52 -5.59 -0.59 -9.36
C PHE A 52 -6.66 -0.35 -10.42
N VAL A 53 -6.55 0.76 -11.16
CA VAL A 53 -7.56 1.18 -12.14
C VAL A 53 -7.03 1.10 -13.56
N ILE A 54 -7.90 0.64 -14.47
CA ILE A 54 -7.66 0.56 -15.91
C ILE A 54 -8.82 1.15 -16.69
N ASP A 55 -8.57 1.49 -17.95
CA ASP A 55 -9.61 1.85 -18.89
C ASP A 55 -10.45 0.63 -19.29
N GLY A 56 -11.65 0.91 -19.81
CA GLY A 56 -12.58 -0.12 -20.27
C GLY A 56 -13.88 -0.17 -19.49
N LYS A 57 -14.59 -1.28 -19.60
CA LYS A 57 -15.88 -1.50 -18.96
C LYS A 57 -16.03 -2.94 -18.49
N ASN A 58 -16.52 -3.13 -17.28
CA ASN A 58 -16.83 -4.43 -16.65
C ASN A 58 -15.69 -5.46 -16.79
N THR A 59 -14.44 -5.02 -16.65
CA THR A 59 -13.25 -5.86 -16.78
C THR A 59 -12.50 -5.92 -15.45
N ARG A 60 -12.12 -7.13 -15.07
CA ARG A 60 -11.30 -7.46 -13.91
C ARG A 60 -10.09 -8.27 -14.37
N GLU A 61 -8.93 -7.65 -14.40
CA GLU A 61 -7.69 -8.25 -14.89
C GLU A 61 -6.80 -8.67 -13.71
N PRO A 62 -6.40 -9.96 -13.59
CA PRO A 62 -5.55 -10.40 -12.50
C PRO A 62 -4.12 -9.83 -12.64
N ILE A 63 -3.50 -9.47 -11.52
CA ILE A 63 -2.10 -9.07 -11.47
C ILE A 63 -1.27 -10.32 -11.12
N ALA A 64 -0.52 -10.84 -12.09
CA ALA A 64 0.21 -12.11 -11.93
C ALA A 64 1.18 -12.12 -10.73
N ALA A 65 1.85 -10.98 -10.47
CA ALA A 65 2.77 -10.82 -9.34
C ALA A 65 2.09 -10.65 -7.98
N MET A 66 0.75 -10.45 -7.95
CA MET A 66 -0.02 -10.17 -6.73
C MET A 66 -1.26 -11.09 -6.69
N PRO A 67 -1.12 -12.35 -6.25
CA PRO A 67 -2.23 -13.31 -6.23
C PRO A 67 -3.45 -12.76 -5.46
N GLY A 68 -4.63 -12.80 -6.11
CA GLY A 68 -5.88 -12.29 -5.54
C GLY A 68 -6.12 -10.79 -5.72
N VAL A 69 -5.16 -10.05 -6.28
CA VAL A 69 -5.30 -8.62 -6.59
C VAL A 69 -5.57 -8.45 -8.10
N PHE A 70 -6.39 -7.46 -8.42
CA PHE A 70 -6.87 -7.22 -9.79
C PHE A 70 -6.76 -5.75 -10.16
N ARG A 71 -6.54 -5.49 -11.45
CA ARG A 71 -6.83 -4.20 -12.05
C ARG A 71 -8.31 -4.16 -12.40
N LEU A 72 -8.95 -3.05 -12.14
CA LEU A 72 -10.39 -2.89 -12.27
C LEU A 72 -10.72 -1.71 -13.18
N THR A 73 -11.71 -1.87 -14.05
CA THR A 73 -12.30 -0.75 -14.76
C THR A 73 -13.07 0.16 -13.80
N LEU A 74 -13.33 1.40 -14.19
CA LEU A 74 -13.90 2.44 -13.35
C LEU A 74 -15.20 2.00 -12.65
N ASP A 75 -16.09 1.33 -13.39
CA ASP A 75 -17.35 0.81 -12.87
C ASP A 75 -17.18 -0.25 -11.77
N LEU A 76 -16.12 -1.05 -11.85
CA LEU A 76 -15.79 -2.03 -10.82
C LEU A 76 -15.00 -1.40 -9.66
N ALA A 77 -14.16 -0.40 -9.93
CA ALA A 77 -13.46 0.36 -8.90
C ALA A 77 -14.44 1.10 -7.98
N VAL A 78 -15.52 1.68 -8.53
CA VAL A 78 -16.61 2.26 -7.76
C VAL A 78 -17.25 1.23 -6.82
N LYS A 79 -17.54 0.02 -7.32
CA LYS A 79 -18.11 -1.06 -6.48
C LYS A 79 -17.17 -1.50 -5.35
N GLU A 80 -15.86 -1.53 -5.60
CA GLU A 80 -14.89 -1.83 -4.52
C GLU A 80 -14.79 -0.67 -3.52
N ALA A 81 -14.90 0.58 -3.96
CA ALA A 81 -14.98 1.73 -3.05
C ALA A 81 -16.25 1.69 -2.17
N GLU A 82 -17.41 1.37 -2.74
CA GLU A 82 -18.65 1.13 -1.98
C GLU A 82 -18.47 0.01 -0.95
N ARG A 83 -17.77 -1.06 -1.35
CA ARG A 83 -17.47 -2.18 -0.45
C ARG A 83 -16.55 -1.77 0.68
N ALA A 84 -15.49 -0.97 0.40
CA ALA A 84 -14.58 -0.45 1.41
C ALA A 84 -15.33 0.42 2.43
N ALA A 85 -16.20 1.33 1.97
CA ALA A 85 -17.04 2.16 2.83
C ALA A 85 -17.99 1.33 3.71
N LYS A 86 -18.65 0.30 3.14
CA LYS A 86 -19.51 -0.63 3.90
C LYS A 86 -18.75 -1.43 4.97
N LEU A 87 -17.47 -1.68 4.77
CA LEU A 87 -16.59 -2.33 5.76
C LEU A 87 -16.05 -1.34 6.80
N GLY A 88 -16.36 -0.05 6.68
CA GLY A 88 -15.88 1.01 7.56
C GLY A 88 -14.45 1.47 7.28
N ILE A 89 -13.86 1.07 6.14
CA ILE A 89 -12.52 1.51 5.75
C ILE A 89 -12.57 2.99 5.36
N PRO A 90 -11.80 3.89 6.01
CA PRO A 90 -11.97 5.33 5.84
C PRO A 90 -11.43 5.86 4.51
N ALA A 91 -10.45 5.18 3.90
CA ALA A 91 -9.80 5.65 2.69
C ALA A 91 -9.40 4.53 1.74
N ILE A 92 -9.35 4.87 0.46
CA ILE A 92 -8.77 4.04 -0.60
C ILE A 92 -7.56 4.75 -1.22
N ALA A 93 -6.61 3.96 -1.72
CA ALA A 93 -5.50 4.46 -2.54
C ALA A 93 -5.66 3.95 -3.97
N THR A 94 -5.66 4.85 -4.95
CA THR A 94 -5.89 4.49 -6.35
C THR A 94 -4.62 4.61 -7.18
N PHE A 95 -4.32 3.56 -7.96
CA PHE A 95 -3.13 3.44 -8.79
C PHE A 95 -3.54 3.18 -10.24
N PRO A 96 -3.18 4.05 -11.19
CA PRO A 96 -3.52 3.85 -12.59
C PRO A 96 -2.60 2.83 -13.27
N ASN A 97 -3.15 2.05 -14.18
CA ASN A 97 -2.36 1.32 -15.18
C ASN A 97 -2.77 1.83 -16.57
N VAL A 98 -1.96 2.71 -17.11
CA VAL A 98 -2.19 3.38 -18.38
C VAL A 98 -1.78 2.46 -19.53
N GLU A 99 -2.55 2.42 -20.62
CA GLU A 99 -2.19 1.67 -21.82
C GLU A 99 -0.87 2.18 -22.43
N MET A 100 -0.06 1.27 -22.99
CA MET A 100 1.25 1.60 -23.55
C MET A 100 1.17 2.65 -24.67
N GLY A 101 0.10 2.65 -25.44
CA GLY A 101 -0.12 3.63 -26.52
C GLY A 101 -0.34 5.07 -26.06
N LEU A 102 -0.66 5.27 -24.78
CA LEU A 102 -0.87 6.59 -24.17
C LEU A 102 0.35 7.06 -23.34
N ARG A 103 1.40 6.23 -23.26
CA ARG A 103 2.63 6.57 -22.54
C ARG A 103 3.64 7.20 -23.49
N ASP A 104 4.34 8.21 -23.02
CA ASP A 104 5.47 8.84 -23.75
C ASP A 104 6.70 9.02 -22.84
N GLN A 105 7.76 9.60 -23.36
CA GLN A 105 9.01 9.79 -22.61
C GLN A 105 8.89 10.77 -21.44
N THR A 106 7.89 11.64 -21.47
CA THR A 106 7.68 12.72 -20.51
C THR A 106 6.49 12.47 -19.58
N GLY A 107 5.71 11.42 -19.83
CA GLY A 107 4.49 11.13 -19.08
C GLY A 107 3.38 12.16 -19.33
N SER A 108 3.35 12.80 -20.50
CA SER A 108 2.47 13.95 -20.77
C SER A 108 0.98 13.68 -20.57
N HIS A 109 0.54 12.42 -20.74
CA HIS A 109 -0.85 12.02 -20.50
C HIS A 109 -1.33 12.22 -19.06
N ILE A 110 -0.41 12.41 -18.09
CA ILE A 110 -0.81 12.76 -16.69
C ILE A 110 -1.53 14.11 -16.64
N LEU A 111 -1.22 15.02 -17.57
CA LEU A 111 -1.82 16.36 -17.65
C LEU A 111 -3.23 16.35 -18.25
N ASP A 112 -3.66 15.25 -18.83
CA ASP A 112 -5.02 15.11 -19.37
C ASP A 112 -6.02 15.02 -18.20
N PRO A 113 -6.98 15.97 -18.10
CA PRO A 113 -8.01 15.93 -17.06
C PRO A 113 -8.92 14.69 -17.18
N GLU A 114 -8.95 14.05 -18.37
CA GLU A 114 -9.73 12.84 -18.64
C GLU A 114 -8.89 11.55 -18.59
N ASN A 115 -7.68 11.58 -18.05
CA ASN A 115 -6.93 10.37 -17.81
C ASN A 115 -7.66 9.43 -16.82
N VAL A 116 -7.31 8.15 -16.83
CA VAL A 116 -8.03 7.11 -16.08
C VAL A 116 -8.11 7.39 -14.57
N ILE A 117 -7.06 7.96 -13.97
CA ILE A 117 -7.05 8.21 -12.52
C ILE A 117 -7.95 9.38 -12.14
N ASN A 118 -7.99 10.44 -12.94
CA ASN A 118 -8.86 11.59 -12.72
C ASN A 118 -10.34 11.20 -12.88
N ARG A 119 -10.66 10.41 -13.91
CA ARG A 119 -12.03 9.87 -14.10
C ARG A 119 -12.43 8.93 -12.97
N ALA A 120 -11.55 8.04 -12.54
CA ALA A 120 -11.81 7.13 -11.42
C ALA A 120 -12.07 7.91 -10.13
N THR A 121 -11.26 8.92 -9.84
CA THR A 121 -11.42 9.78 -8.66
C THR A 121 -12.78 10.46 -8.65
N ARG A 122 -13.19 11.08 -9.76
CA ARG A 122 -14.53 11.70 -9.88
C ARG A 122 -15.63 10.67 -9.69
N ALA A 123 -15.59 9.57 -10.43
CA ALA A 123 -16.64 8.54 -10.37
C ALA A 123 -16.80 7.95 -8.95
N ILE A 124 -15.70 7.72 -8.26
CA ILE A 124 -15.73 7.21 -6.89
C ILE A 124 -16.30 8.27 -5.92
N LYS A 125 -15.85 9.53 -6.03
CA LYS A 125 -16.35 10.62 -5.16
C LYS A 125 -17.83 10.93 -5.40
N ASP A 126 -18.31 10.79 -6.62
CA ASP A 126 -19.73 10.96 -6.94
C ASP A 126 -20.60 9.83 -6.34
N ALA A 127 -20.08 8.60 -6.32
CA ALA A 127 -20.81 7.44 -5.81
C ALA A 127 -20.66 7.24 -4.28
N VAL A 128 -19.50 7.58 -3.72
CA VAL A 128 -19.13 7.35 -2.31
C VAL A 128 -18.45 8.62 -1.75
N PRO A 129 -19.21 9.71 -1.55
CA PRO A 129 -18.63 11.01 -1.18
C PRO A 129 -17.90 11.01 0.17
N GLU A 130 -18.28 10.10 1.08
CA GLU A 130 -17.69 9.99 2.42
C GLU A 130 -16.30 9.34 2.45
N ILE A 131 -15.93 8.51 1.44
CA ILE A 131 -14.64 7.81 1.46
C ILE A 131 -13.48 8.75 1.12
N GLY A 132 -12.39 8.67 1.86
CA GLY A 132 -11.14 9.35 1.51
C GLY A 132 -10.51 8.73 0.26
N ILE A 133 -9.97 9.56 -0.64
CA ILE A 133 -9.20 9.08 -1.79
C ILE A 133 -7.78 9.63 -1.72
N ILE A 134 -6.81 8.74 -1.83
CA ILE A 134 -5.40 9.04 -1.96
C ILE A 134 -5.00 8.66 -3.39
N THR A 135 -4.55 9.64 -4.16
CA THR A 135 -4.00 9.39 -5.50
C THR A 135 -2.49 9.52 -5.47
N ASP A 136 -1.82 8.67 -6.21
CA ASP A 136 -0.38 8.81 -6.44
C ASP A 136 -0.13 9.86 -7.54
N ALA A 137 0.80 10.78 -7.28
CA ALA A 137 1.22 11.79 -8.26
C ALA A 137 2.47 11.35 -9.06
N ALA A 138 2.69 10.03 -9.16
CA ALA A 138 3.83 9.42 -9.85
C ALA A 138 3.71 9.53 -11.39
N LEU A 139 4.84 9.66 -12.06
CA LEU A 139 4.93 9.70 -13.52
C LEU A 139 5.10 8.31 -14.15
N ASP A 140 5.63 7.34 -13.41
CA ASP A 140 5.96 6.00 -13.92
C ASP A 140 4.80 5.30 -14.66
N PRO A 141 3.51 5.41 -14.25
CA PRO A 141 2.40 4.82 -15.01
C PRO A 141 2.19 5.46 -16.39
N PHE A 142 2.69 6.67 -16.61
CA PHE A 142 2.49 7.48 -17.81
C PHE A 142 3.72 7.54 -18.70
N THR A 143 4.91 7.18 -18.19
CA THR A 143 6.14 7.17 -18.98
C THR A 143 6.32 5.85 -19.73
N SER A 144 6.88 5.93 -20.95
CA SER A 144 7.18 4.75 -21.77
C SER A 144 8.32 3.90 -21.22
N HIS A 145 9.20 4.48 -20.40
CA HIS A 145 10.30 3.79 -19.74
C HIS A 145 9.97 3.28 -18.32
N GLY A 146 8.78 3.63 -17.78
CA GLY A 146 8.29 3.11 -16.51
C GLY A 146 8.99 3.63 -15.26
N HIS A 147 9.58 4.82 -15.32
CA HIS A 147 10.21 5.49 -14.16
C HIS A 147 9.69 6.91 -14.00
N ASP A 148 9.76 7.43 -12.78
CA ASP A 148 9.56 8.84 -12.51
C ASP A 148 10.72 9.68 -13.06
N GLY A 149 10.40 10.88 -13.54
CA GLY A 149 11.38 11.78 -14.13
C GLY A 149 11.52 11.62 -15.64
N ILE A 150 12.46 12.34 -16.24
CA ILE A 150 12.71 12.35 -17.67
C ILE A 150 13.97 11.54 -17.98
N LEU A 151 13.87 10.66 -18.95
CA LEU A 151 15.02 9.89 -19.45
C LEU A 151 15.84 10.74 -20.43
N ARG A 152 17.10 11.03 -20.10
CA ARG A 152 18.09 11.68 -20.97
C ARG A 152 19.35 10.85 -21.00
N ASP A 153 19.82 10.49 -22.20
CA ASP A 153 21.07 9.73 -22.41
C ASP A 153 21.21 8.47 -21.53
N GLY A 154 20.06 7.79 -21.28
CA GLY A 154 19.99 6.58 -20.45
C GLY A 154 19.97 6.84 -18.94
N ILE A 155 19.86 8.10 -18.50
CA ILE A 155 19.81 8.49 -17.09
C ILE A 155 18.48 9.19 -16.81
N ILE A 156 17.85 8.85 -15.70
CA ILE A 156 16.66 9.57 -15.20
C ILE A 156 17.10 10.85 -14.50
N VAL A 157 16.55 11.98 -14.91
CA VAL A 157 16.84 13.33 -14.39
C VAL A 157 15.58 14.03 -13.92
#